data_183afa8f466123d677d170c091f358ce
#
_entry.id   183afa8f466123d677d170c091f358ce
#
_cell.length_a   1.000
_cell.length_b   1.000
_cell.length_c   1.000
_cell.angle_alpha   90.00
_cell.angle_beta   90.00
_cell.angle_gamma   90.00
#
_symmetry.space_group_name_H-M   'P 1'
#
loop_
_entity.id
_entity.type
_entity.pdbx_description
1 polymer ?
#
loop_
_entity_poly.entity_id
_entity_poly.type
_entity_poly.pdbx_seq_one_letter_code
_entity_poly.pdbx_strand_id
1 'polypeptide(L)'
;VDKNLVEMLNDPLVHLVRNSCDHGIEMPAVRVAAGKPRAGTVLLTAEQAGDHILLTISDDGAGMDADVLRRKAVEKGMMDAEQAARMTPQECYNLIFLPGFSTKAQISDISGRGVGMDVVRTKISSLNGSVEIDSELGRGSRILIRMPLTLAIMPALMVTVDGQIFALPLASVAEILDMDLTATNVVDGQLVVLVRDKAMPLFYLQHWLARGQPLRPMPQN
;
A
#
# COMPACT_ATOMS: atom_id res chain seq x y z
N VAL A 1 11.90 3.66 -20.13
CA VAL A 1 11.58 3.56 -18.70
C VAL A 1 12.53 4.45 -17.94
N ASP A 2 12.02 5.28 -17.04
CA ASP A 2 12.86 6.14 -16.21
C ASP A 2 13.76 5.26 -15.30
N LYS A 3 15.05 5.58 -15.24
CA LYS A 3 16.02 4.87 -14.40
C LYS A 3 15.60 4.88 -12.91
N ASN A 4 15.06 6.00 -12.45
CA ASN A 4 14.59 6.15 -11.08
C ASN A 4 13.43 5.18 -10.77
N LEU A 5 12.53 4.94 -11.74
CA LEU A 5 11.43 3.99 -11.58
C LEU A 5 11.97 2.57 -11.40
N VAL A 6 12.96 2.19 -12.19
CA VAL A 6 13.60 0.87 -12.08
C VAL A 6 14.28 0.70 -10.71
N GLU A 7 15.01 1.72 -10.25
CA GLU A 7 15.63 1.70 -8.92
C GLU A 7 14.62 1.60 -7.79
N MET A 8 13.49 2.31 -7.88
CA MET A 8 12.45 2.28 -6.87
C MET A 8 11.67 0.95 -6.82
N LEU A 9 11.59 0.23 -7.94
CA LEU A 9 10.91 -1.07 -8.03
C LEU A 9 11.80 -2.25 -7.64
N ASN A 10 13.12 -2.07 -7.59
CA ASN A 10 14.05 -3.16 -7.31
C ASN A 10 13.73 -3.90 -6.00
N ASP A 11 13.61 -3.18 -4.89
CA ASP A 11 13.34 -3.79 -3.58
C ASP A 11 11.98 -4.51 -3.53
N PRO A 12 10.85 -3.91 -4.00
CA PRO A 12 9.59 -4.61 -4.17
C PRO A 12 9.69 -5.89 -4.98
N LEU A 13 10.33 -5.86 -6.16
CA LEU A 13 10.45 -7.02 -7.03
C LEU A 13 11.29 -8.14 -6.41
N VAL A 14 12.44 -7.80 -5.81
CA VAL A 14 13.28 -8.77 -5.10
C VAL A 14 12.50 -9.43 -3.96
N HIS A 15 11.68 -8.65 -3.21
CA HIS A 15 10.85 -9.20 -2.15
C HIS A 15 9.78 -10.16 -2.67
N LEU A 16 9.11 -9.82 -3.77
CA LEU A 16 8.09 -10.66 -4.39
C LEU A 16 8.67 -11.96 -4.94
N VAL A 17 9.80 -11.89 -5.67
CA VAL A 17 10.49 -13.09 -6.16
C VAL A 17 10.94 -13.99 -5.01
N ARG A 18 11.49 -13.39 -3.94
CA ARG A 18 11.86 -14.16 -2.74
C ARG A 18 10.66 -14.84 -2.10
N ASN A 19 9.51 -14.15 -1.98
CA ASN A 19 8.28 -14.76 -1.45
C ASN A 19 7.81 -15.95 -2.28
N SER A 20 7.86 -15.86 -3.62
CA SER A 20 7.57 -16.99 -4.48
C SER A 20 8.52 -18.16 -4.21
N CYS A 21 9.83 -17.91 -4.10
CA CYS A 21 10.82 -18.96 -3.83
C CYS A 21 10.67 -19.59 -2.44
N ASP A 22 10.50 -18.76 -1.39
CA ASP A 22 10.59 -19.21 0.00
C ASP A 22 9.25 -19.75 0.52
N HIS A 23 8.14 -19.30 -0.05
CA HIS A 23 6.78 -19.58 0.44
C HIS A 23 5.83 -20.10 -0.63
N GLY A 24 6.05 -19.77 -1.90
CA GLY A 24 5.23 -20.23 -3.02
C GLY A 24 5.63 -21.63 -3.46
N ILE A 25 6.91 -21.85 -3.75
CA ILE A 25 7.43 -23.12 -4.25
C ILE A 25 7.52 -24.15 -3.13
N GLU A 26 6.93 -25.31 -3.35
CA GLU A 26 6.99 -26.46 -2.41
C GLU A 26 8.36 -27.14 -2.45
N MET A 27 8.70 -27.82 -1.37
CA MET A 27 9.90 -28.65 -1.33
C MET A 27 9.89 -29.72 -2.43
N PRO A 28 11.05 -30.08 -3.01
CA PRO A 28 11.13 -30.99 -4.16
C PRO A 28 10.38 -32.32 -3.99
N ALA A 29 10.40 -32.90 -2.79
CA ALA A 29 9.69 -34.16 -2.50
C ALA A 29 8.17 -34.01 -2.56
N VAL A 30 7.64 -32.86 -2.07
CA VAL A 30 6.20 -32.55 -2.09
C VAL A 30 5.75 -32.31 -3.54
N ARG A 31 6.54 -31.60 -4.33
CA ARG A 31 6.23 -31.35 -5.75
C ARG A 31 6.12 -32.66 -6.54
N VAL A 32 7.10 -33.53 -6.40
CA VAL A 32 7.09 -34.85 -7.08
C VAL A 32 5.91 -35.69 -6.65
N ALA A 33 5.56 -35.70 -5.36
CA ALA A 33 4.38 -36.42 -4.86
C ALA A 33 3.07 -35.84 -5.42
N ALA A 34 3.01 -34.57 -5.74
CA ALA A 34 1.88 -33.88 -6.37
C ALA A 34 1.90 -33.97 -7.92
N GLY A 35 2.82 -34.73 -8.51
CA GLY A 35 2.94 -34.88 -9.96
C GLY A 35 3.57 -33.67 -10.68
N LYS A 36 4.19 -32.75 -9.94
CA LYS A 36 4.90 -31.57 -10.48
C LYS A 36 6.38 -31.88 -10.77
N PRO A 37 7.04 -31.12 -11.67
CA PRO A 37 8.48 -31.19 -11.82
C PRO A 37 9.21 -30.93 -10.48
N ARG A 38 10.33 -31.60 -10.26
CA ARG A 38 11.13 -31.48 -9.03
C ARG A 38 11.58 -30.02 -8.78
N ALA A 39 11.97 -29.31 -9.83
CA ALA A 39 12.30 -27.91 -9.77
C ALA A 39 11.03 -27.06 -9.96
N GLY A 40 10.83 -26.06 -9.11
CA GLY A 40 9.80 -25.05 -9.31
C GLY A 40 10.27 -23.95 -10.25
N THR A 41 9.32 -23.27 -10.85
CA THR A 41 9.56 -22.16 -11.78
C THR A 41 8.99 -20.88 -11.22
N VAL A 42 9.80 -19.82 -11.22
CA VAL A 42 9.34 -18.45 -11.00
C VAL A 42 9.65 -17.65 -12.26
N LEU A 43 8.62 -17.07 -12.85
CA LEU A 43 8.72 -16.29 -14.08
C LEU A 43 8.46 -14.82 -13.79
N LEU A 44 9.41 -13.95 -14.14
CA LEU A 44 9.25 -12.50 -14.14
C LEU A 44 9.18 -12.01 -15.59
N THR A 45 8.09 -11.32 -15.92
CA THR A 45 7.92 -10.69 -17.24
C THR A 45 7.65 -9.22 -17.10
N ALA A 46 8.04 -8.46 -18.11
CA ALA A 46 7.74 -7.04 -18.23
C ALA A 46 7.27 -6.77 -19.66
N GLU A 47 6.12 -6.16 -19.80
CA GLU A 47 5.56 -5.78 -21.10
C GLU A 47 4.96 -4.38 -21.03
N GLN A 48 4.94 -3.70 -22.16
CA GLN A 48 4.24 -2.42 -22.28
C GLN A 48 2.83 -2.66 -22.81
N ALA A 49 1.84 -2.16 -22.08
CA ALA A 49 0.43 -2.19 -22.47
C ALA A 49 -0.13 -0.77 -22.45
N GLY A 50 -0.21 -0.14 -23.62
CA GLY A 50 -0.64 1.24 -23.76
C GLY A 50 0.30 2.22 -23.04
N ASP A 51 -0.22 2.97 -22.10
CA ASP A 51 0.46 3.95 -21.27
C ASP A 51 1.00 3.36 -19.94
N HIS A 52 0.95 2.04 -19.77
CA HIS A 52 1.43 1.33 -18.59
C HIS A 52 2.51 0.31 -18.93
N ILE A 53 3.33 0.02 -17.93
CA ILE A 53 4.18 -1.17 -17.87
C ILE A 53 3.47 -2.19 -17.00
N LEU A 54 3.34 -3.41 -17.48
CA LEU A 54 2.85 -4.56 -16.74
C LEU A 54 4.05 -5.42 -16.34
N LEU A 55 4.27 -5.56 -15.03
CA LEU A 55 5.25 -6.48 -14.47
C LEU A 55 4.47 -7.66 -13.90
N THR A 56 4.78 -8.87 -14.37
CA THR A 56 4.13 -10.07 -13.86
C THR A 56 5.16 -10.97 -13.20
N ILE A 57 4.90 -11.40 -11.98
CA ILE A 57 5.64 -12.44 -11.27
C ILE A 57 4.70 -13.60 -11.08
N SER A 58 5.04 -14.76 -11.63
CA SER A 58 4.23 -15.98 -11.48
C SER A 58 5.10 -17.12 -11.01
N ASP A 59 4.54 -17.97 -10.17
CA ASP A 59 5.15 -19.23 -9.74
C ASP A 59 4.22 -20.40 -10.01
N ASP A 60 4.79 -21.59 -10.13
CA ASP A 60 4.08 -22.87 -10.25
C ASP A 60 4.01 -23.63 -8.90
N GLY A 61 4.02 -22.85 -7.81
CA GLY A 61 4.05 -23.36 -6.45
C GLY A 61 2.71 -23.86 -5.92
N ALA A 62 2.58 -23.91 -4.59
CA ALA A 62 1.39 -24.41 -3.90
C ALA A 62 0.12 -23.60 -4.13
N GLY A 63 0.27 -22.34 -4.54
CA GLY A 63 -0.85 -21.39 -4.56
C GLY A 63 -1.30 -21.01 -3.15
N MET A 64 -2.40 -20.28 -3.07
CA MET A 64 -2.98 -19.82 -1.81
C MET A 64 -4.37 -20.43 -1.58
N ASP A 65 -4.60 -20.87 -0.37
CA ASP A 65 -5.89 -21.33 0.10
C ASP A 65 -6.67 -20.16 0.71
N ALA A 66 -7.75 -19.74 0.05
CA ALA A 66 -8.60 -18.64 0.51
C ALA A 66 -9.21 -18.90 1.90
N ASP A 67 -9.53 -20.18 2.23
CA ASP A 67 -10.12 -20.51 3.53
C ASP A 67 -9.08 -20.42 4.66
N VAL A 68 -7.83 -20.77 4.39
CA VAL A 68 -6.72 -20.56 5.32
C VAL A 68 -6.52 -19.06 5.57
N LEU A 69 -6.57 -18.24 4.54
CA LEU A 69 -6.42 -16.78 4.65
C LEU A 69 -7.57 -16.16 5.46
N ARG A 70 -8.83 -16.57 5.23
CA ARG A 70 -10.01 -16.15 6.02
C ARG A 70 -9.83 -16.45 7.50
N ARG A 71 -9.54 -17.71 7.83
CA ARG A 71 -9.32 -18.13 9.22
C ARG A 71 -8.24 -17.29 9.89
N LYS A 72 -7.12 -17.11 9.22
CA LYS A 72 -6.00 -16.33 9.74
C LYS A 72 -6.36 -14.86 9.98
N ALA A 73 -7.19 -14.24 9.13
CA ALA A 73 -7.66 -12.87 9.32
C ALA A 73 -8.55 -12.74 10.58
N VAL A 74 -9.42 -13.73 10.81
CA VAL A 74 -10.28 -13.79 12.01
C VAL A 74 -9.45 -14.03 13.27
N GLU A 75 -8.53 -15.00 13.23
CA GLU A 75 -7.63 -15.32 14.36
C GLU A 75 -6.79 -14.11 14.79
N LYS A 76 -6.44 -13.25 13.84
CA LYS A 76 -5.70 -12.00 14.12
C LYS A 76 -6.58 -10.83 14.54
N GLY A 77 -7.89 -11.01 14.61
CA GLY A 77 -8.82 -9.94 14.97
C GLY A 77 -8.94 -8.84 13.92
N MET A 78 -8.56 -9.11 12.67
CA MET A 78 -8.64 -8.12 11.58
C MET A 78 -10.07 -7.96 11.06
N MET A 79 -10.90 -8.97 11.23
CA MET A 79 -12.32 -9.00 10.88
C MET A 79 -13.06 -10.06 11.68
N ASP A 80 -14.37 -9.97 11.71
CA ASP A 80 -15.22 -11.02 12.30
C ASP A 80 -15.44 -12.20 11.33
N ALA A 81 -15.96 -13.31 11.87
CA ALA A 81 -16.16 -14.54 11.10
C ALA A 81 -17.24 -14.39 10.01
N GLU A 82 -18.24 -13.53 10.24
CA GLU A 82 -19.32 -13.29 9.28
C GLU A 82 -18.81 -12.49 8.07
N GLN A 83 -18.02 -11.46 8.31
CA GLN A 83 -17.34 -10.69 7.26
C GLN A 83 -16.40 -11.58 6.45
N ALA A 84 -15.58 -12.41 7.12
CA ALA A 84 -14.67 -13.33 6.47
C ALA A 84 -15.40 -14.34 5.58
N ALA A 85 -16.53 -14.88 6.02
CA ALA A 85 -17.32 -15.85 5.26
C ALA A 85 -17.91 -15.28 3.95
N ARG A 86 -18.15 -13.97 3.89
CA ARG A 86 -18.70 -13.29 2.71
C ARG A 86 -17.63 -12.93 1.65
N MET A 87 -16.36 -13.01 2.00
CA MET A 87 -15.27 -12.64 1.09
C MET A 87 -15.16 -13.64 -0.06
N THR A 88 -14.98 -13.12 -1.25
CA THR A 88 -14.60 -13.92 -2.42
C THR A 88 -13.14 -14.41 -2.29
N PRO A 89 -12.72 -15.46 -3.00
CA PRO A 89 -11.32 -15.90 -3.00
C PRO A 89 -10.36 -14.76 -3.35
N GLN A 90 -10.70 -13.92 -4.33
CA GLN A 90 -9.90 -12.77 -4.74
C GLN A 90 -9.70 -11.74 -3.63
N GLU A 91 -10.74 -11.45 -2.87
CA GLU A 91 -10.64 -10.57 -1.70
C GLU A 91 -9.76 -11.18 -0.61
N CYS A 92 -9.82 -12.51 -0.43
CA CYS A 92 -8.97 -13.21 0.52
C CYS A 92 -7.48 -13.12 0.15
N TYR A 93 -7.15 -13.26 -1.13
CA TYR A 93 -5.74 -13.08 -1.57
C TYR A 93 -5.22 -11.68 -1.29
N ASN A 94 -6.07 -10.66 -1.37
CA ASN A 94 -5.70 -9.28 -1.05
C ASN A 94 -5.40 -9.04 0.44
N LEU A 95 -5.81 -9.94 1.34
CA LEU A 95 -5.51 -9.85 2.77
C LEU A 95 -4.00 -9.85 3.06
N ILE A 96 -3.19 -10.49 2.22
CA ILE A 96 -1.74 -10.55 2.41
C ILE A 96 -1.07 -9.17 2.37
N PHE A 97 -1.74 -8.19 1.75
CA PHE A 97 -1.27 -6.80 1.67
C PHE A 97 -1.72 -5.94 2.87
N LEU A 98 -2.50 -6.48 3.80
CA LEU A 98 -2.90 -5.75 5.00
C LEU A 98 -1.74 -5.69 6.00
N PRO A 99 -1.52 -4.53 6.65
CA PRO A 99 -0.52 -4.40 7.71
C PRO A 99 -0.70 -5.48 8.80
N GLY A 100 0.37 -6.16 9.16
CA GLY A 100 0.33 -7.20 10.18
C GLY A 100 -0.28 -8.54 9.78
N PHE A 101 -0.78 -8.70 8.55
CA PHE A 101 -1.32 -9.98 8.08
C PHE A 101 -0.24 -11.06 7.95
N SER A 102 0.90 -10.72 7.35
CA SER A 102 2.04 -11.63 7.22
C SER A 102 2.83 -11.67 8.53
N THR A 103 2.84 -12.81 9.21
CA THR A 103 3.39 -12.97 10.56
C THR A 103 4.63 -13.82 10.65
N LYS A 104 5.47 -13.85 9.70
CA LYS A 104 6.83 -14.20 10.01
C LYS A 104 7.59 -12.91 10.34
N ALA A 105 7.65 -12.61 11.64
CA ALA A 105 8.71 -11.80 12.24
C ALA A 105 10.07 -12.54 12.07
N GLN A 106 10.43 -12.89 10.87
CA GLN A 106 11.80 -13.11 10.50
C GLN A 106 12.29 -11.78 9.96
N ILE A 107 12.80 -10.99 10.90
CA ILE A 107 13.86 -10.04 10.62
C ILE A 107 14.92 -10.86 9.89
N SER A 108 14.88 -10.88 8.57
CA SER A 108 16.01 -11.37 7.79
C SER A 108 17.07 -10.28 7.93
N ASP A 109 18.11 -10.60 8.69
CA ASP A 109 19.25 -9.75 9.06
C ASP A 109 20.05 -9.17 7.87
N ILE A 110 19.59 -9.34 6.64
CA ILE A 110 20.33 -8.92 5.44
C ILE A 110 19.86 -7.55 4.89
N SER A 111 18.69 -7.02 5.34
CA SER A 111 18.20 -5.72 4.85
C SER A 111 17.79 -4.73 5.95
N GLY A 112 17.85 -5.11 7.25
CA GLY A 112 17.60 -4.19 8.36
C GLY A 112 16.21 -3.49 8.41
N ARG A 113 15.31 -3.80 7.48
CA ARG A 113 13.94 -3.26 7.40
C ARG A 113 13.02 -4.44 7.11
N GLY A 114 12.16 -4.77 8.05
CA GLY A 114 11.10 -5.78 7.87
C GLY A 114 10.18 -5.36 6.72
N VAL A 115 10.49 -5.80 5.50
CA VAL A 115 9.68 -5.50 4.31
C VAL A 115 8.58 -6.54 4.24
N GLY A 116 7.34 -6.12 4.56
CA GLY A 116 6.13 -6.95 4.38
C GLY A 116 5.47 -6.69 3.02
N MET A 117 4.44 -7.48 2.69
CA MET A 117 3.64 -7.28 1.48
C MET A 117 2.87 -5.95 1.51
N ASP A 118 2.53 -5.43 2.67
CA ASP A 118 1.96 -4.10 2.90
C ASP A 118 2.93 -2.99 2.45
N VAL A 119 4.22 -3.13 2.73
CA VAL A 119 5.25 -2.18 2.28
C VAL A 119 5.39 -2.22 0.75
N VAL A 120 5.34 -3.42 0.14
CA VAL A 120 5.33 -3.57 -1.33
C VAL A 120 4.17 -2.80 -1.94
N ARG A 121 2.95 -3.02 -1.44
CA ARG A 121 1.75 -2.33 -1.93
C ARG A 121 1.85 -0.81 -1.76
N THR A 122 2.28 -0.35 -0.58
CA THR A 122 2.46 1.08 -0.30
C THR A 122 3.47 1.71 -1.26
N LYS A 123 4.60 1.03 -1.52
CA LYS A 123 5.63 1.51 -2.43
C LYS A 123 5.12 1.60 -3.87
N ILE A 124 4.43 0.56 -4.37
CA ILE A 124 3.84 0.56 -5.70
C ILE A 124 2.78 1.67 -5.83
N SER A 125 1.90 1.82 -4.82
CA SER A 125 0.88 2.88 -4.80
C SER A 125 1.49 4.29 -4.76
N SER A 126 2.62 4.48 -4.08
CA SER A 126 3.32 5.79 -4.06
C SER A 126 3.90 6.17 -5.43
N LEU A 127 4.02 5.21 -6.34
CA LEU A 127 4.42 5.41 -7.73
C LEU A 127 3.21 5.47 -8.69
N ASN A 128 1.99 5.64 -8.13
CA ASN A 128 0.71 5.58 -8.84
C ASN A 128 0.50 4.26 -9.61
N GLY A 129 1.15 3.19 -9.16
CA GLY A 129 0.92 1.84 -9.64
C GLY A 129 -0.15 1.12 -8.84
N SER A 130 -0.58 0.00 -9.37
CA SER A 130 -1.44 -0.95 -8.68
C SER A 130 -0.81 -2.34 -8.64
N VAL A 131 -1.18 -3.13 -7.63
CA VAL A 131 -0.79 -4.53 -7.51
C VAL A 131 -2.04 -5.37 -7.33
N GLU A 132 -2.14 -6.41 -8.16
CA GLU A 132 -3.19 -7.42 -8.14
C GLU A 132 -2.54 -8.78 -7.91
N ILE A 133 -3.25 -9.68 -7.27
CA ILE A 133 -2.80 -11.04 -7.04
C ILE A 133 -3.89 -12.01 -7.41
N ASP A 134 -3.52 -13.05 -8.13
CA ASP A 134 -4.37 -14.17 -8.47
C ASP A 134 -3.66 -15.47 -8.07
N SER A 135 -4.42 -16.47 -7.64
CA SER A 135 -3.84 -17.72 -7.17
C SER A 135 -4.82 -18.87 -7.30
N GLU A 136 -4.28 -20.05 -7.59
CA GLU A 136 -5.03 -21.29 -7.63
C GLU A 136 -4.29 -22.35 -6.83
N LEU A 137 -4.97 -22.92 -5.84
CA LEU A 137 -4.40 -23.93 -4.96
C LEU A 137 -3.87 -25.12 -5.78
N GLY A 138 -2.63 -25.50 -5.54
CA GLY A 138 -1.93 -26.56 -6.27
C GLY A 138 -1.33 -26.14 -7.61
N ARG A 139 -1.62 -24.95 -8.12
CA ARG A 139 -1.13 -24.45 -9.43
C ARG A 139 -0.17 -23.29 -9.34
N GLY A 140 -0.18 -22.55 -8.22
CA GLY A 140 0.72 -21.45 -8.00
C GLY A 140 0.02 -20.11 -7.87
N SER A 141 0.80 -19.03 -7.98
CA SER A 141 0.30 -17.67 -7.83
C SER A 141 0.85 -16.75 -8.93
N ARG A 142 0.10 -15.69 -9.21
CA ARG A 142 0.46 -14.64 -10.15
C ARG A 142 0.24 -13.27 -9.51
N ILE A 143 1.28 -12.46 -9.48
CA ILE A 143 1.22 -11.07 -9.03
C ILE A 143 1.41 -10.19 -10.25
N LEU A 144 0.47 -9.29 -10.50
CA LEU A 144 0.47 -8.33 -11.59
C LEU A 144 0.65 -6.93 -11.01
N ILE A 145 1.71 -6.25 -11.41
CA ILE A 145 1.97 -4.85 -11.07
C ILE A 145 1.75 -4.02 -12.35
N ARG A 146 0.89 -3.01 -12.24
CA ARG A 146 0.65 -2.03 -13.31
C ARG A 146 1.31 -0.72 -12.91
N MET A 147 2.21 -0.23 -13.73
CA MET A 147 2.92 1.03 -13.51
C MET A 147 2.70 1.97 -14.66
N PRO A 148 2.33 3.24 -14.44
CA PRO A 148 2.24 4.21 -15.51
C PRO A 148 3.62 4.48 -16.12
N LEU A 149 3.69 4.62 -17.44
CA LEU A 149 4.94 4.97 -18.16
C LEU A 149 5.39 6.40 -17.91
N THR A 150 4.43 7.27 -17.67
CA THR A 150 4.72 8.66 -17.35
C THR A 150 5.05 8.78 -15.87
N LEU A 151 6.03 9.60 -15.53
CA LEU A 151 6.16 10.14 -14.17
C LEU A 151 4.77 10.58 -13.74
N ALA A 152 4.32 10.04 -12.61
CA ALA A 152 2.98 10.32 -12.12
C ALA A 152 2.76 11.82 -12.06
N ILE A 153 1.96 12.37 -12.97
CA ILE A 153 1.42 13.71 -12.80
C ILE A 153 0.51 13.60 -11.60
N MET A 154 1.01 14.02 -10.47
CA MET A 154 0.22 14.05 -9.24
C MET A 154 -0.59 15.35 -9.23
N PRO A 155 -1.91 15.27 -9.42
CA PRO A 155 -2.75 16.44 -9.27
C PRO A 155 -2.52 17.02 -7.87
N ALA A 156 -2.17 18.29 -7.80
CA ALA A 156 -1.88 18.96 -6.55
C ALA A 156 -2.66 20.26 -6.44
N LEU A 157 -3.15 20.54 -5.23
CA LEU A 157 -3.69 21.84 -4.88
C LEU A 157 -2.51 22.75 -4.52
N MET A 158 -2.37 23.85 -5.25
CA MET A 158 -1.38 24.87 -4.93
C MET A 158 -1.91 25.79 -3.84
N VAL A 159 -1.21 25.86 -2.72
CA VAL A 159 -1.56 26.70 -1.58
C VAL A 159 -0.42 27.68 -1.29
N THR A 160 -0.78 28.91 -0.96
CA THR A 160 0.20 29.92 -0.56
C THR A 160 0.16 30.07 0.96
N VAL A 161 1.30 29.83 1.60
CA VAL A 161 1.46 29.98 3.05
C VAL A 161 2.62 30.94 3.28
N ASP A 162 2.34 32.09 3.90
CA ASP A 162 3.32 33.12 4.22
C ASP A 162 4.18 33.55 3.02
N GLY A 163 3.55 33.70 1.85
CA GLY A 163 4.20 34.08 0.59
C GLY A 163 4.96 32.96 -0.14
N GLN A 164 5.01 31.76 0.44
CA GLN A 164 5.59 30.58 -0.19
C GLN A 164 4.50 29.68 -0.78
N ILE A 165 4.78 29.09 -1.94
CA ILE A 165 3.84 28.22 -2.63
C ILE A 165 4.19 26.75 -2.30
N PHE A 166 3.19 26.00 -1.85
CA PHE A 166 3.27 24.56 -1.56
C PHE A 166 2.28 23.80 -2.43
N ALA A 167 2.64 22.57 -2.80
CA ALA A 167 1.78 21.67 -3.54
C ALA A 167 1.26 20.58 -2.58
N LEU A 168 -0.04 20.55 -2.33
CA LEU A 168 -0.69 19.49 -1.55
C LEU A 168 -1.24 18.45 -2.51
N PRO A 169 -0.88 17.15 -2.37
CA PRO A 169 -1.44 16.09 -3.21
C PRO A 169 -2.97 16.08 -3.12
N LEU A 170 -3.66 16.18 -4.26
CA LEU A 170 -5.11 16.27 -4.30
C LEU A 170 -5.77 15.01 -3.72
N ALA A 171 -5.10 13.86 -3.81
CA ALA A 171 -5.55 12.61 -3.20
C ALA A 171 -5.64 12.65 -1.66
N SER A 172 -4.94 13.60 -1.03
CA SER A 172 -4.97 13.83 0.43
C SER A 172 -5.99 14.89 0.85
N VAL A 173 -6.66 15.52 -0.12
CA VAL A 173 -7.66 16.58 0.12
C VAL A 173 -9.04 15.95 0.04
N ALA A 174 -9.75 15.88 1.16
CA ALA A 174 -11.11 15.36 1.19
C ALA A 174 -12.11 16.38 0.63
N GLU A 175 -11.97 17.66 1.05
CA GLU A 175 -12.81 18.76 0.57
C GLU A 175 -12.14 20.10 0.86
N ILE A 176 -12.61 21.15 0.19
CA ILE A 176 -12.19 22.55 0.40
C ILE A 176 -13.43 23.29 0.88
N LEU A 177 -13.31 23.93 2.03
CA LEU A 177 -14.40 24.66 2.65
C LEU A 177 -14.00 26.13 2.79
N ASP A 178 -14.92 27.01 2.51
CA ASP A 178 -14.83 28.40 2.97
C ASP A 178 -15.36 28.45 4.41
N MET A 179 -14.54 28.98 5.31
CA MET A 179 -14.81 28.86 6.73
C MET A 179 -14.77 30.22 7.42
N ASP A 180 -15.82 30.50 8.18
CA ASP A 180 -15.83 31.64 9.08
C ASP A 180 -15.05 31.28 10.36
N LEU A 181 -13.91 31.94 10.56
CA LEU A 181 -13.05 31.74 11.73
C LEU A 181 -13.71 32.14 13.04
N THR A 182 -14.77 32.95 13.00
CA THR A 182 -15.56 33.31 14.22
C THR A 182 -16.39 32.13 14.72
N ALA A 183 -16.64 31.11 13.90
CA ALA A 183 -17.39 29.91 14.26
C ALA A 183 -16.49 28.77 14.81
N THR A 184 -15.27 29.09 15.24
CA THR A 184 -14.37 28.10 15.85
C THR A 184 -14.54 28.05 17.37
N ASN A 185 -14.29 26.88 17.96
CA ASN A 185 -14.32 26.65 19.40
C ASN A 185 -13.00 26.07 19.87
N VAL A 186 -12.68 26.19 21.16
CA VAL A 186 -11.51 25.56 21.76
C VAL A 186 -11.98 24.43 22.67
N VAL A 187 -11.52 23.22 22.41
CA VAL A 187 -11.79 22.03 23.23
C VAL A 187 -10.44 21.46 23.68
N ASP A 188 -10.24 21.37 24.98
CA ASP A 188 -8.97 20.89 25.59
C ASP A 188 -7.71 21.59 25.06
N GLY A 189 -7.80 22.89 24.77
CA GLY A 189 -6.68 23.67 24.23
C GLY A 189 -6.45 23.50 22.72
N GLN A 190 -7.25 22.67 22.04
CA GLN A 190 -7.20 22.48 20.59
C GLN A 190 -8.32 23.29 19.93
N LEU A 191 -7.96 24.09 18.93
CA LEU A 191 -8.94 24.77 18.09
C LEU A 191 -9.68 23.74 17.23
N VAL A 192 -11.01 23.80 17.27
CA VAL A 192 -11.90 22.89 16.52
C VAL A 192 -12.92 23.68 15.71
N VAL A 193 -13.35 23.08 14.63
CA VAL A 193 -14.43 23.60 13.76
C VAL A 193 -15.46 22.51 13.54
N LEU A 194 -16.73 22.88 13.41
CA LEU A 194 -17.79 21.95 13.05
C LEU A 194 -17.88 21.84 11.52
N VAL A 195 -17.63 20.65 11.01
CA VAL A 195 -17.81 20.31 9.59
C VAL A 195 -18.86 19.20 9.53
N ARG A 196 -20.03 19.50 8.94
CA ARG A 196 -21.15 18.53 8.84
C ARG A 196 -21.46 17.83 10.18
N ASP A 197 -21.62 18.62 11.21
CA ASP A 197 -21.92 18.17 12.59
C ASP A 197 -20.83 17.33 13.27
N LYS A 198 -19.63 17.30 12.69
CA LYS A 198 -18.46 16.66 13.31
C LYS A 198 -17.45 17.71 13.75
N ALA A 199 -17.02 17.64 15.00
CA ALA A 199 -15.94 18.48 15.50
C ALA A 199 -14.61 17.97 14.93
N MET A 200 -13.93 18.82 14.15
CA MET A 200 -12.64 18.51 13.55
C MET A 200 -11.56 19.45 14.07
N PRO A 201 -10.36 18.97 14.41
CA PRO A 201 -9.27 19.82 14.84
C PRO A 201 -8.79 20.71 13.69
N LEU A 202 -8.57 21.99 13.99
CA LEU A 202 -8.09 23.00 13.05
C LEU A 202 -6.60 23.25 13.30
N PHE A 203 -5.82 23.21 12.24
CA PHE A 203 -4.38 23.46 12.25
C PHE A 203 -4.04 24.56 11.24
N TYR A 204 -3.20 25.51 11.65
CA TYR A 204 -2.66 26.50 10.74
C TYR A 204 -1.40 25.99 10.06
N LEU A 205 -1.40 25.90 8.74
CA LEU A 205 -0.27 25.37 7.96
C LEU A 205 1.01 26.19 8.16
N GLN A 206 0.90 27.48 8.45
CA GLN A 206 2.06 28.34 8.73
C GLN A 206 2.90 27.81 9.91
N HIS A 207 2.29 27.18 10.93
CA HIS A 207 3.02 26.65 12.08
C HIS A 207 3.91 25.44 11.73
N TRP A 208 3.59 24.78 10.63
CA TRP A 208 4.27 23.57 10.17
C TRP A 208 5.24 23.83 9.01
N LEU A 209 4.88 24.77 8.14
CA LEU A 209 5.58 24.97 6.87
C LEU A 209 6.47 26.22 6.86
N ALA A 210 6.17 27.25 7.64
CA ALA A 210 6.99 28.46 7.76
C ALA A 210 8.18 28.20 8.69
N ARG A 211 9.30 27.75 8.14
CA ARG A 211 10.56 27.57 8.91
C ARG A 211 11.28 28.90 9.02
N GLY A 212 11.50 29.36 10.26
CA GLY A 212 12.41 30.49 10.57
C GLY A 212 11.78 31.87 10.60
N GLN A 213 10.46 32.02 10.50
CA GLN A 213 9.76 33.28 10.73
C GLN A 213 9.03 33.25 12.08
N PRO A 214 8.92 34.40 12.79
CA PRO A 214 8.11 34.48 13.99
C PRO A 214 6.65 34.18 13.62
N LEU A 215 6.06 33.22 14.32
CA LEU A 215 4.66 32.84 14.14
C LEU A 215 3.78 34.06 14.35
N ARG A 216 2.91 34.39 13.36
CA ARG A 216 1.87 35.40 13.57
C ARG A 216 0.98 34.93 14.73
N PRO A 217 0.69 35.79 15.69
CA PRO A 217 -0.21 35.42 16.79
C PRO A 217 -1.56 35.00 16.19
N MET A 218 -2.13 33.93 16.79
CA MET A 218 -3.49 33.51 16.44
C MET A 218 -4.46 34.66 16.70
N PRO A 219 -5.52 34.82 15.88
CA PRO A 219 -6.59 35.77 16.19
C PRO A 219 -7.10 35.44 17.60
N GLN A 220 -6.97 36.39 18.52
CA GLN A 220 -7.60 36.28 19.83
C GLN A 220 -9.08 36.65 19.63
N ASN A 221 -9.98 35.71 19.87
CA ASN A 221 -11.40 35.98 20.01
C ASN A 221 -11.66 36.65 21.35
#